data_442a40b1b445a7ea59862bfa727bd9e7
#
_entry.id   442a40b1b445a7ea59862bfa727bd9e7
#
_cell.length_a   1.000
_cell.length_b   1.000
_cell.length_c   1.000
_cell.angle_alpha   90.00
_cell.angle_beta   90.00
_cell.angle_gamma   90.00
#
_symmetry.space_group_name_H-M   'P 1'
#
loop_
_entity.id
_entity.type
_entity.pdbx_description
1 polymer ?
#
loop_
_entity_poly.entity_id
_entity_poly.type
_entity_poly.pdbx_seq_one_letter_code
_entity_poly.pdbx_strand_id
1 'polypeptide(L)'
;MYFCFDYEIKVFMMEKERITSENITSLKENEIFVFGSNLAGMHGGGAARVAYNKFGAIWGQGVGLQGQSYGIPTMHGGVVRIQPYVDEFIIFAEEHPEMHFLVTRVGCGIAGFKDEEIAPLFKRAMALGNVSLPESFWKCLEA
;
A
#
# COMPACT_ATOMS: atom_id res chain seq x y z
N MET A 1 34.17 -9.77 -4.30
CA MET A 1 33.38 -11.00 -4.18
C MET A 1 32.51 -11.00 -2.92
N TYR A 2 33.04 -10.72 -1.76
CA TYR A 2 32.25 -10.62 -0.53
C TYR A 2 31.21 -9.50 -0.55
N PHE A 3 31.52 -8.38 -1.15
CA PHE A 3 30.61 -7.24 -1.23
C PHE A 3 29.31 -7.55 -1.97
N CYS A 4 29.38 -8.27 -3.09
CA CYS A 4 28.18 -8.63 -3.88
C CYS A 4 27.28 -9.56 -3.10
N PHE A 5 27.86 -10.54 -2.39
CA PHE A 5 27.11 -11.51 -1.60
C PHE A 5 26.39 -10.83 -0.43
N ASP A 6 27.09 -9.98 0.31
CA ASP A 6 26.50 -9.25 1.43
C ASP A 6 25.41 -8.28 0.97
N TYR A 7 25.61 -7.64 -0.18
CA TYR A 7 24.63 -6.74 -0.77
C TYR A 7 23.35 -7.51 -1.14
N GLU A 8 23.49 -8.65 -1.80
CA GLU A 8 22.34 -9.48 -2.19
C GLU A 8 21.56 -9.98 -0.98
N ILE A 9 22.24 -10.40 0.08
CA ILE A 9 21.60 -10.83 1.32
C ILE A 9 20.84 -9.66 1.97
N LYS A 10 21.46 -8.49 2.03
CA LYS A 10 20.81 -7.29 2.61
C LYS A 10 19.57 -6.91 1.84
N VAL A 11 19.63 -6.90 0.51
CA VAL A 11 18.47 -6.59 -0.34
C VAL A 11 17.38 -7.62 -0.11
N PHE A 12 17.70 -8.90 -0.09
CA PHE A 12 16.76 -10.00 0.15
C PHE A 12 16.08 -9.84 1.53
N MET A 13 16.83 -9.54 2.58
CA MET A 13 16.30 -9.36 3.92
C MET A 13 15.42 -8.11 4.01
N MET A 14 15.82 -7.02 3.36
CA MET A 14 15.02 -5.80 3.31
C MET A 14 13.67 -6.03 2.64
N GLU A 15 13.66 -6.78 1.54
CA GLU A 15 12.43 -7.12 0.84
C GLU A 15 11.50 -7.96 1.70
N LYS A 16 12.05 -8.95 2.44
CA LYS A 16 11.26 -9.77 3.37
C LYS A 16 10.68 -8.95 4.52
N GLU A 17 11.43 -7.98 5.03
CA GLU A 17 10.97 -7.09 6.10
C GLU A 17 9.88 -6.13 5.62
N ARG A 18 9.78 -5.93 4.30
CA ARG A 18 8.83 -5.02 3.67
C ARG A 18 7.68 -5.76 2.98
N ILE A 19 7.27 -6.89 3.53
CA ILE A 19 6.09 -7.61 3.10
C ILE A 19 4.94 -7.29 4.04
N THR A 20 3.86 -6.74 3.48
CA THR A 20 2.65 -6.46 4.25
C THR A 20 1.97 -7.78 4.63
N SER A 21 1.70 -7.95 5.92
CA SER A 21 0.96 -9.12 6.42
C SER A 21 -0.46 -9.15 5.84
N GLU A 22 -0.97 -10.34 5.54
CA GLU A 22 -2.34 -10.52 5.05
C GLU A 22 -3.39 -10.22 6.13
N ASN A 23 -3.04 -10.37 7.40
CA ASN A 23 -3.94 -10.17 8.53
C ASN A 23 -3.40 -9.10 9.47
N ILE A 24 -3.70 -7.85 9.15
CA ILE A 24 -3.33 -6.72 10.01
C ILE A 24 -4.46 -6.49 11.00
N THR A 25 -4.22 -6.79 12.27
CA THR A 25 -5.18 -6.61 13.36
C THR A 25 -4.84 -5.42 14.25
N SER A 26 -3.59 -4.97 14.23
CA SER A 26 -3.11 -3.82 14.99
C SER A 26 -1.97 -3.16 14.25
N LEU A 27 -1.68 -1.91 14.61
CA LEU A 27 -0.60 -1.12 14.02
C LEU A 27 0.31 -0.60 15.14
N LYS A 28 1.60 -0.51 14.82
CA LYS A 28 2.54 0.27 15.64
C LYS A 28 2.22 1.75 15.46
N GLU A 29 2.72 2.58 16.39
CA GLU A 29 2.42 4.00 16.42
C GLU A 29 2.73 4.74 15.11
N ASN A 30 3.81 4.33 14.40
CA ASN A 30 4.22 4.96 13.16
C ASN A 30 3.70 4.26 11.89
N GLU A 31 2.94 3.19 12.03
CA GLU A 31 2.43 2.44 10.89
C GLU A 31 1.13 3.01 10.35
N ILE A 32 1.03 3.04 9.02
CA ILE A 32 -0.13 3.54 8.29
C ILE A 32 -0.69 2.43 7.42
N PHE A 33 -1.98 2.16 7.58
CA PHE A 33 -2.73 1.13 6.84
C PHE A 33 -3.22 1.72 5.52
N VAL A 34 -2.64 1.28 4.39
CA VAL A 34 -2.99 1.80 3.06
C VAL A 34 -4.04 0.89 2.43
N PHE A 35 -5.18 1.45 2.07
CA PHE A 35 -6.33 0.68 1.62
C PHE A 35 -6.95 1.24 0.34
N GLY A 36 -7.62 0.37 -0.42
CA GLY A 36 -8.42 0.77 -1.57
C GLY A 36 -9.73 1.39 -1.13
N SER A 37 -10.02 2.58 -1.65
CA SER A 37 -11.20 3.34 -1.28
C SER A 37 -12.05 3.72 -2.50
N ASN A 38 -13.03 4.57 -2.29
CA ASN A 38 -13.78 5.25 -3.33
C ASN A 38 -13.77 6.76 -3.05
N LEU A 39 -14.04 7.57 -4.07
CA LEU A 39 -13.96 9.03 -3.94
C LEU A 39 -14.97 9.59 -2.94
N ALA A 40 -16.13 8.94 -2.79
CA ALA A 40 -17.13 9.38 -1.81
C ALA A 40 -16.71 9.08 -0.35
N GLY A 41 -15.69 8.26 -0.16
CA GLY A 41 -15.24 7.90 1.17
C GLY A 41 -16.20 6.99 1.92
N MET A 42 -16.95 6.19 1.20
CA MET A 42 -17.87 5.21 1.78
C MET A 42 -17.09 3.94 2.10
N HIS A 43 -16.70 3.79 3.36
CA HIS A 43 -15.85 2.69 3.81
C HIS A 43 -16.69 1.49 4.27
N GLY A 44 -17.54 0.98 3.36
CA GLY A 44 -18.55 0.00 3.68
C GLY A 44 -18.13 -1.45 3.68
N GLY A 45 -17.00 -1.80 3.07
CA GLY A 45 -16.57 -3.20 2.97
C GLY A 45 -15.08 -3.37 2.77
N GLY A 46 -14.60 -4.60 2.90
CA GLY A 46 -13.20 -4.96 2.67
C GLY A 46 -12.22 -4.23 3.58
N ALA A 47 -11.05 -3.92 3.04
CA ALA A 47 -10.01 -3.21 3.79
C ALA A 47 -10.45 -1.82 4.24
N ALA A 48 -11.29 -1.14 3.46
CA ALA A 48 -11.83 0.17 3.83
C ALA A 48 -12.65 0.09 5.12
N ARG A 49 -13.42 -0.97 5.30
CA ARG A 49 -14.20 -1.18 6.53
C ARG A 49 -13.29 -1.41 7.73
N VAL A 50 -12.23 -2.19 7.56
CA VAL A 50 -11.22 -2.42 8.60
C VAL A 50 -10.57 -1.09 8.99
N ALA A 51 -10.19 -0.29 7.99
CA ALA A 51 -9.58 1.02 8.23
C ALA A 51 -10.52 1.93 9.02
N TYR A 52 -11.79 1.95 8.66
CA TYR A 52 -12.81 2.74 9.36
C TYR A 52 -13.04 2.28 10.79
N ASN A 53 -13.16 0.97 11.00
CA ASN A 53 -13.46 0.41 12.31
C ASN A 53 -12.28 0.46 13.27
N LYS A 54 -11.04 0.36 12.78
CA LYS A 54 -9.86 0.13 13.64
C LYS A 54 -8.76 1.18 13.51
N PHE A 55 -8.60 1.80 12.34
CA PHE A 55 -7.41 2.59 12.05
C PHE A 55 -7.69 4.06 11.70
N GLY A 56 -8.83 4.55 12.10
CA GLY A 56 -9.13 5.97 12.04
C GLY A 56 -9.51 6.53 10.68
N ALA A 57 -9.85 5.68 9.71
CA ALA A 57 -10.35 6.17 8.43
C ALA A 57 -11.65 6.95 8.65
N ILE A 58 -11.80 8.03 7.90
CA ILE A 58 -12.89 8.98 8.07
C ILE A 58 -13.97 8.72 7.01
N TRP A 59 -15.20 8.50 7.46
CA TRP A 59 -16.33 8.38 6.55
C TRP A 59 -16.53 9.69 5.80
N GLY A 60 -16.56 9.61 4.47
CA GLY A 60 -16.66 10.77 3.61
C GLY A 60 -15.32 11.23 3.02
N GLN A 61 -14.19 10.66 3.48
CA GLN A 61 -12.87 10.98 2.94
C GLN A 61 -12.34 9.77 2.16
N GLY A 62 -12.23 9.91 0.85
CA GLY A 62 -11.76 8.82 -0.02
C GLY A 62 -10.27 8.83 -0.27
N VAL A 63 -9.61 9.97 -0.19
CA VAL A 63 -8.22 10.14 -0.60
C VAL A 63 -7.35 10.59 0.56
N GLY A 64 -6.16 9.99 0.67
CA GLY A 64 -5.09 10.51 1.51
C GLY A 64 -5.12 10.04 2.94
N LEU A 65 -4.26 10.68 3.75
CA LEU A 65 -4.06 10.32 5.15
C LEU A 65 -5.29 10.66 5.98
N GLN A 66 -5.71 9.70 6.79
CA GLN A 66 -6.86 9.80 7.68
C GLN A 66 -6.64 8.86 8.87
N GLY A 67 -6.37 9.42 10.04
CA GLY A 67 -5.95 8.64 11.21
C GLY A 67 -4.66 7.89 10.92
N GLN A 68 -4.63 6.59 11.23
CA GLN A 68 -3.51 5.71 10.86
C GLN A 68 -3.79 4.95 9.56
N SER A 69 -4.52 5.58 8.64
CA SER A 69 -4.89 4.99 7.35
C SER A 69 -4.58 5.96 6.22
N TYR A 70 -4.47 5.41 5.01
CA TYR A 70 -4.31 6.20 3.78
C TYR A 70 -5.17 5.58 2.69
N GLY A 71 -6.09 6.37 2.13
CA GLY A 71 -7.03 5.91 1.11
C GLY A 71 -6.53 6.15 -0.31
N ILE A 72 -6.61 5.12 -1.15
CA ILE A 72 -6.33 5.19 -2.59
C ILE A 72 -7.59 4.77 -3.34
N PRO A 73 -8.29 5.71 -4.01
CA PRO A 73 -9.51 5.36 -4.75
C PRO A 73 -9.24 4.39 -5.89
N THR A 74 -10.04 3.32 -5.95
CA THR A 74 -9.87 2.24 -6.93
C THR A 74 -11.15 1.89 -7.70
N MET A 75 -12.25 2.62 -7.43
CA MET A 75 -13.59 2.25 -7.93
C MET A 75 -14.06 3.09 -9.12
N HIS A 76 -13.21 3.94 -9.70
CA HIS A 76 -13.67 4.97 -10.64
C HIS A 76 -13.00 4.88 -12.01
N GLY A 77 -12.94 3.69 -12.57
CA GLY A 77 -12.35 3.43 -13.88
C GLY A 77 -11.23 2.42 -13.82
N GLY A 78 -10.43 2.32 -14.88
CA GLY A 78 -9.34 1.37 -14.95
C GLY A 78 -8.06 1.86 -14.26
N VAL A 79 -6.97 1.12 -14.45
CA VAL A 79 -5.67 1.43 -13.83
C VAL A 79 -5.16 2.84 -14.18
N VAL A 80 -5.54 3.37 -15.35
CA VAL A 80 -5.20 4.75 -15.75
C VAL A 80 -5.75 5.77 -14.74
N ARG A 81 -6.92 5.49 -14.16
CA ARG A 81 -7.55 6.36 -13.16
C ARG A 81 -6.95 6.17 -11.77
N ILE A 82 -6.42 4.99 -11.49
CA ILE A 82 -5.82 4.68 -10.19
C ILE A 82 -4.40 5.23 -10.10
N GLN A 83 -3.64 5.22 -11.21
CA GLN A 83 -2.24 5.59 -11.24
C GLN A 83 -1.94 6.96 -10.60
N PRO A 84 -2.70 8.04 -10.88
CA PRO A 84 -2.42 9.33 -10.25
C PRO A 84 -2.51 9.29 -8.73
N TYR A 85 -3.43 8.51 -8.17
CA TYR A 85 -3.60 8.38 -6.73
C TYR A 85 -2.48 7.57 -6.09
N VAL A 86 -1.98 6.55 -6.80
CA VAL A 86 -0.81 5.78 -6.35
C VAL A 86 0.44 6.67 -6.40
N ASP A 87 0.61 7.45 -7.46
CA ASP A 87 1.74 8.38 -7.58
C ASP A 87 1.73 9.41 -6.45
N GLU A 88 0.57 9.95 -6.12
CA GLU A 88 0.40 10.88 -5.01
C GLU A 88 0.76 10.22 -3.67
N PHE A 89 0.35 8.97 -3.48
CA PHE A 89 0.72 8.19 -2.30
C PHE A 89 2.24 8.02 -2.20
N ILE A 90 2.90 7.67 -3.30
CA ILE A 90 4.36 7.46 -3.32
C ILE A 90 5.10 8.74 -2.94
N ILE A 91 4.66 9.88 -3.48
CA ILE A 91 5.22 11.19 -3.13
C ILE A 91 5.02 11.46 -1.63
N PHE A 92 3.83 11.18 -1.12
CA PHE A 92 3.54 11.34 0.30
C PHE A 92 4.48 10.49 1.16
N ALA A 93 4.70 9.24 0.77
CA ALA A 93 5.59 8.34 1.51
C ALA A 93 7.04 8.81 1.48
N GLU A 94 7.51 9.33 0.35
CA GLU A 94 8.86 9.92 0.24
C GLU A 94 9.04 11.09 1.21
N GLU A 95 8.00 11.89 1.39
CA GLU A 95 8.03 13.08 2.25
C GLU A 95 7.85 12.75 3.73
N HIS A 96 7.49 11.51 4.07
CA HIS A 96 7.22 11.08 5.44
C HIS A 96 8.01 9.84 5.83
N PRO A 97 9.37 9.94 5.87
CA PRO A 97 10.20 8.78 6.21
C PRO A 97 10.01 8.29 7.65
N GLU A 98 9.42 9.10 8.52
CA GLU A 98 9.09 8.74 9.91
C GLU A 98 7.91 7.77 10.01
N MET A 99 7.08 7.68 8.95
CA MET A 99 5.96 6.76 8.87
C MET A 99 6.35 5.51 8.11
N HIS A 100 5.74 4.38 8.46
CA HIS A 100 5.87 3.12 7.72
C HIS A 100 4.52 2.72 7.13
N PHE A 101 4.45 2.63 5.81
CA PHE A 101 3.19 2.40 5.09
C PHE A 101 3.02 0.92 4.77
N LEU A 102 1.96 0.32 5.29
CA LEU A 102 1.61 -1.08 5.04
C LEU A 102 0.56 -1.12 3.92
N VAL A 103 1.02 -1.31 2.69
CA VAL A 103 0.12 -1.33 1.52
C VAL A 103 -0.57 -2.69 1.46
N THR A 104 -1.90 -2.69 1.52
CA THR A 104 -2.72 -3.89 1.32
C THR A 104 -2.87 -4.16 -0.18
N ARG A 105 -3.58 -5.24 -0.55
CA ARG A 105 -3.84 -5.57 -1.96
C ARG A 105 -4.87 -4.61 -2.55
N VAL A 106 -4.47 -3.35 -2.65
CA VAL A 106 -5.30 -2.24 -3.13
C VAL A 106 -5.90 -2.57 -4.50
N GLY A 107 -7.21 -2.41 -4.63
CA GLY A 107 -7.93 -2.66 -5.88
C GLY A 107 -8.19 -4.13 -6.20
N CYS A 108 -7.63 -5.06 -5.44
CA CYS A 108 -7.75 -6.50 -5.74
C CYS A 108 -8.91 -7.18 -4.99
N GLY A 109 -9.64 -6.44 -4.17
CA GLY A 109 -10.83 -6.93 -3.47
C GLY A 109 -12.10 -6.58 -4.22
N ILE A 110 -12.90 -5.70 -3.62
CA ILE A 110 -14.22 -5.30 -4.18
C ILE A 110 -14.10 -4.71 -5.59
N ALA A 111 -13.03 -3.94 -5.87
CA ALA A 111 -12.83 -3.35 -7.19
C ALA A 111 -12.53 -4.37 -8.28
N GLY A 112 -12.08 -5.57 -7.92
CA GLY A 112 -11.97 -6.71 -8.83
C GLY A 112 -10.74 -6.74 -9.73
N PHE A 113 -9.72 -5.91 -9.48
CA PHE A 113 -8.48 -5.96 -10.27
C PHE A 113 -7.61 -7.14 -9.85
N LYS A 114 -6.72 -7.54 -10.75
CA LYS A 114 -5.72 -8.58 -10.49
C LYS A 114 -4.43 -7.93 -9.98
N ASP A 115 -3.63 -8.71 -9.25
CA ASP A 115 -2.32 -8.24 -8.77
C ASP A 115 -1.45 -7.75 -9.93
N GLU A 116 -1.48 -8.44 -11.07
CA GLU A 116 -0.71 -8.08 -12.26
C GLU A 116 -1.11 -6.73 -12.85
N GLU A 117 -2.33 -6.27 -12.57
CA GLU A 117 -2.82 -4.98 -13.04
C GLU A 117 -2.44 -3.84 -12.09
N ILE A 118 -2.41 -4.11 -10.80
CA ILE A 118 -2.20 -3.08 -9.76
C ILE A 118 -0.73 -2.98 -9.34
N ALA A 119 -0.03 -4.11 -9.16
CA ALA A 119 1.34 -4.10 -8.68
C ALA A 119 2.27 -3.17 -9.47
N PRO A 120 2.21 -3.14 -10.82
CA PRO A 120 3.09 -2.25 -11.60
C PRO A 120 2.94 -0.77 -11.24
N LEU A 121 1.77 -0.35 -10.75
CA LEU A 121 1.53 1.04 -10.34
C LEU A 121 2.41 1.44 -9.15
N PHE A 122 2.83 0.46 -8.36
CA PHE A 122 3.65 0.66 -7.16
C PHE A 122 5.15 0.45 -7.39
N LYS A 123 5.59 0.32 -8.65
CA LYS A 123 6.99 0.02 -8.97
C LYS A 123 7.97 0.98 -8.29
N ARG A 124 7.69 2.27 -8.30
CA ARG A 124 8.54 3.28 -7.69
C ARG A 124 8.65 3.11 -6.17
N ALA A 125 7.66 2.52 -5.53
CA ALA A 125 7.68 2.28 -4.10
C ALA A 125 8.71 1.22 -3.68
N MET A 126 9.19 0.40 -4.61
CA MET A 126 10.24 -0.58 -4.33
C MET A 126 11.52 0.08 -3.79
N ALA A 127 11.78 1.32 -4.19
CA ALA A 127 12.95 2.07 -3.75
C ALA A 127 12.78 2.73 -2.38
N LEU A 128 11.58 2.70 -1.80
CA LEU A 128 11.27 3.38 -0.55
C LEU A 128 11.30 2.41 0.62
N GLY A 129 12.27 2.59 1.53
CA GLY A 129 12.44 1.72 2.69
C GLY A 129 11.28 1.73 3.69
N ASN A 130 10.42 2.75 3.62
CA ASN A 130 9.28 2.91 4.53
C ASN A 130 7.94 2.47 3.92
N VAL A 131 7.97 1.73 2.81
CA VAL A 131 6.76 1.18 2.19
C VAL A 131 6.86 -0.32 2.09
N SER A 132 5.92 -1.02 2.72
CA SER A 132 5.75 -2.47 2.58
C SER A 132 4.64 -2.75 1.56
N LEU A 133 4.85 -3.78 0.75
CA LEU A 133 3.89 -4.21 -0.26
C LEU A 133 3.45 -5.65 0.01
N PRO A 134 2.26 -6.06 -0.45
CA PRO A 134 1.85 -7.45 -0.35
C PRO A 134 2.84 -8.39 -1.06
N GLU A 135 2.98 -9.60 -0.56
CA GLU A 135 3.84 -10.60 -1.19
C GLU A 135 3.50 -10.80 -2.66
N SER A 136 2.20 -10.83 -2.99
CA SER A 136 1.74 -10.99 -4.37
C SER A 136 2.20 -9.84 -5.28
N PHE A 137 2.29 -8.61 -4.74
CA PHE A 137 2.81 -7.46 -5.49
C PHE A 137 4.32 -7.59 -5.72
N TRP A 138 5.07 -8.01 -4.70
CA TRP A 138 6.50 -8.25 -4.85
C TRP A 138 6.79 -9.29 -5.93
N LYS A 139 6.02 -10.37 -5.95
CA LYS A 139 6.17 -11.42 -6.97
C LYS A 139 5.95 -10.87 -8.38
N CYS A 140 4.95 -10.03 -8.58
CA CYS A 140 4.70 -9.38 -9.88
C CYS A 140 5.82 -8.43 -10.28
N LEU A 141 6.35 -7.66 -9.32
CA LEU A 141 7.36 -6.64 -9.58
C LEU A 141 8.76 -7.21 -9.82
N GLU A 142 9.04 -8.38 -9.26
CA GLU A 142 10.33 -9.06 -9.37
C GLU A 142 10.38 -10.06 -10.53
N ALA A 143 9.27 -10.30 -11.17
CA ALA A 143 9.18 -11.26 -12.27
C ALA A 143 9.88 -10.77 -13.55
#